data_0cb07e64729c928fb4ecd71ec7cd68d3
#
_entry.id   0cb07e64729c928fb4ecd71ec7cd68d3
#
_cell.length_a   1.000
_cell.length_b   1.000
_cell.length_c   1.000
_cell.angle_alpha   90.00
_cell.angle_beta   90.00
_cell.angle_gamma   90.00
#
_symmetry.space_group_name_H-M   'P 1'
#
loop_
_entity.id
_entity.type
_entity.pdbx_description
1 polymer ?
#
loop_
_entity_poly.entity_id
_entity_poly.type
_entity_poly.pdbx_seq_one_letter_code
_entity_poly.pdbx_strand_id
1 'polypeptide(L)'
;RKGILGVAMGSSEAVGYVDPKGAMTGRISELAFAPVDFNPCAPKDEWSGDAGVGAMAFSQQAVNWLAEKYGFKFPKAMKLPERLKVVQAAMEKGDAKALKVYVQIGRFLAHAIPWYNEFYDYENMMILGRVTSGLGGEIILETAKAMLKDVYPEWDEKIDIFMPDEKARRLGQSVAAAQIPVIRKGHK
;
A
#
# COMPACT_ATOMS: atom_id res chain seq x y z
N ARG A 1 5.12 -15.64 -11.55
CA ARG A 1 3.88 -14.86 -11.68
C ARG A 1 4.06 -13.85 -12.79
N LYS A 2 3.07 -13.68 -13.65
CA LYS A 2 3.12 -12.74 -14.77
C LYS A 2 2.31 -11.49 -14.44
N GLY A 3 2.86 -10.31 -14.83
CA GLY A 3 2.22 -9.03 -14.50
C GLY A 3 2.07 -8.84 -13.00
N ILE A 4 3.00 -8.15 -12.37
CA ILE A 4 2.97 -7.90 -10.92
C ILE A 4 2.96 -6.40 -10.69
N LEU A 5 1.94 -5.91 -9.98
CA LEU A 5 1.93 -4.58 -9.41
C LEU A 5 2.26 -4.67 -7.92
N GLY A 6 3.41 -4.15 -7.52
CA GLY A 6 3.83 -4.08 -6.13
C GLY A 6 3.45 -2.74 -5.51
N VAL A 7 2.69 -2.74 -4.43
CA VAL A 7 2.27 -1.54 -3.68
C VAL A 7 2.94 -1.55 -2.30
N ALA A 8 3.89 -0.66 -2.11
CA ALA A 8 4.63 -0.52 -0.86
C ALA A 8 4.02 0.58 0.02
N MET A 9 3.40 0.19 1.11
CA MET A 9 2.73 1.06 2.08
C MET A 9 3.71 1.51 3.17
N GLY A 10 4.48 2.56 2.87
CA GLY A 10 5.53 3.14 3.72
C GLY A 10 5.13 4.47 4.35
N SER A 11 6.06 5.43 4.42
CA SER A 11 5.78 6.84 4.79
C SER A 11 4.86 7.52 3.78
N SER A 12 5.00 7.15 2.50
CA SER A 12 4.06 7.39 1.42
C SER A 12 3.81 6.05 0.70
N GLU A 13 3.01 6.05 -0.35
CA GLU A 13 2.89 4.93 -1.26
C GLU A 13 4.06 4.94 -2.24
N ALA A 14 4.59 3.76 -2.54
CA ALA A 14 5.52 3.56 -3.64
C ALA A 14 5.09 2.33 -4.44
N VAL A 15 5.19 2.40 -5.75
CA VAL A 15 4.71 1.35 -6.65
C VAL A 15 5.83 0.87 -7.57
N GLY A 16 5.85 -0.44 -7.81
CA GLY A 16 6.71 -1.07 -8.79
C GLY A 16 5.91 -1.99 -9.70
N TYR A 17 6.21 -1.97 -11.00
CA TYR A 17 5.50 -2.79 -11.97
C TYR A 17 6.45 -3.67 -12.78
N VAL A 18 6.11 -4.95 -12.85
CA VAL A 18 6.74 -5.94 -13.74
C VAL A 18 5.67 -6.40 -14.73
N ASP A 19 5.94 -6.24 -16.00
CA ASP A 19 4.97 -6.58 -17.05
C ASP A 19 4.74 -8.10 -17.18
N PRO A 20 3.74 -8.56 -17.96
CA PRO A 20 3.48 -9.99 -18.16
C PRO A 20 4.64 -10.76 -18.80
N LYS A 21 5.59 -10.08 -19.42
CA LYS A 21 6.82 -10.69 -19.99
C LYS A 21 7.95 -10.80 -18.98
N GLY A 22 7.76 -10.25 -17.77
CA GLY A 22 8.74 -10.26 -16.71
C GLY A 22 9.74 -9.11 -16.76
N ALA A 23 9.51 -8.10 -17.60
CA ALA A 23 10.37 -6.93 -17.70
C ALA A 23 9.93 -5.83 -16.73
N MET A 24 10.91 -5.21 -16.07
CA MET A 24 10.68 -3.94 -15.37
C MET A 24 10.56 -2.83 -16.41
N THR A 25 9.43 -2.15 -16.41
CA THR A 25 9.19 -1.09 -17.39
C THR A 25 9.69 0.25 -16.89
N GLY A 26 10.08 1.14 -17.80
CA GLY A 26 10.44 2.53 -17.49
C GLY A 26 9.23 3.44 -17.26
N ARG A 27 8.05 2.89 -17.00
CA ARG A 27 6.86 3.69 -16.69
C ARG A 27 7.03 4.39 -15.36
N ILE A 28 6.60 5.64 -15.30
CA ILE A 28 6.49 6.37 -14.04
C ILE A 28 5.37 5.71 -13.24
N SER A 29 5.70 5.24 -12.04
CA SER A 29 4.76 4.50 -11.17
C SER A 29 4.39 5.37 -9.96
N GLU A 30 3.84 6.56 -10.22
CA GLU A 30 3.49 7.57 -9.21
C GLU A 30 2.03 7.45 -8.76
N LEU A 31 1.58 6.23 -8.42
CA LEU A 31 0.22 5.99 -7.93
C LEU A 31 -0.07 6.66 -6.59
N ALA A 32 0.97 7.10 -5.88
CA ALA A 32 0.81 7.93 -4.69
C ALA A 32 -0.04 9.20 -4.95
N PHE A 33 -0.06 9.69 -6.18
CA PHE A 33 -0.85 10.85 -6.61
C PHE A 33 -2.07 10.49 -7.45
N ALA A 34 -2.31 9.21 -7.71
CA ALA A 34 -3.51 8.76 -8.38
C ALA A 34 -4.73 8.84 -7.44
N PRO A 35 -5.90 9.28 -7.90
CA PRO A 35 -7.09 9.37 -7.07
C PRO A 35 -7.59 7.96 -6.68
N VAL A 36 -7.90 7.78 -5.40
CA VAL A 36 -8.42 6.54 -4.81
C VAL A 36 -9.73 6.79 -4.07
N ASP A 37 -9.80 7.87 -3.27
CA ASP A 37 -11.00 8.25 -2.53
C ASP A 37 -11.64 9.47 -3.19
N PHE A 38 -12.77 9.26 -3.89
CA PHE A 38 -13.51 10.30 -4.59
C PHE A 38 -14.50 11.06 -3.67
N ASN A 39 -14.43 10.86 -2.35
CA ASN A 39 -15.26 11.61 -1.43
C ASN A 39 -14.87 13.10 -1.45
N PRO A 40 -15.82 14.04 -1.58
CA PRO A 40 -15.52 15.48 -1.56
C PRO A 40 -14.80 15.95 -0.28
N CYS A 41 -14.93 15.19 0.81
CA CYS A 41 -14.26 15.46 2.09
C CYS A 41 -13.02 14.57 2.30
N ALA A 42 -12.49 13.94 1.25
CA ALA A 42 -11.28 13.14 1.35
C ALA A 42 -10.09 13.98 1.85
N PRO A 43 -9.21 13.42 2.68
CA PRO A 43 -8.06 14.15 3.19
C PRO A 43 -7.12 14.53 2.05
N LYS A 44 -6.46 15.68 2.21
CA LYS A 44 -5.46 16.17 1.26
C LYS A 44 -4.07 15.67 1.65
N ASP A 45 -3.31 15.27 0.66
CA ASP A 45 -1.88 15.03 0.83
C ASP A 45 -1.14 16.34 1.07
N GLU A 46 -0.30 16.38 2.10
CA GLU A 46 0.40 17.61 2.50
C GLU A 46 1.40 18.09 1.45
N TRP A 47 1.94 17.18 0.64
CA TRP A 47 2.97 17.49 -0.33
C TRP A 47 2.40 17.95 -1.68
N SER A 48 1.43 17.21 -2.24
CA SER A 48 0.81 17.57 -3.53
C SER A 48 -0.35 18.55 -3.39
N GLY A 49 -1.02 18.55 -2.23
CA GLY A 49 -2.27 19.28 -2.02
C GLY A 49 -3.51 18.60 -2.59
N ASP A 50 -3.35 17.45 -3.25
CA ASP A 50 -4.43 16.69 -3.86
C ASP A 50 -5.22 15.89 -2.82
N ALA A 51 -6.54 15.80 -3.02
CA ALA A 51 -7.44 15.09 -2.13
C ALA A 51 -7.63 13.63 -2.56
N GLY A 52 -7.68 12.72 -1.59
CA GLY A 52 -8.06 11.33 -1.81
C GLY A 52 -7.12 10.51 -2.65
N VAL A 53 -5.84 10.91 -2.73
CA VAL A 53 -4.82 10.22 -3.54
C VAL A 53 -4.26 8.99 -2.82
N GLY A 54 -3.55 8.15 -3.56
CA GLY A 54 -2.97 6.89 -3.08
C GLY A 54 -2.13 7.04 -1.82
N ALA A 55 -1.34 8.11 -1.69
CA ALA A 55 -0.60 8.42 -0.48
C ALA A 55 -1.50 8.51 0.77
N MET A 56 -2.73 9.00 0.62
CA MET A 56 -3.72 9.11 1.69
C MET A 56 -4.54 7.84 1.91
N ALA A 57 -4.38 6.84 1.04
CA ALA A 57 -5.04 5.54 1.13
C ALA A 57 -4.10 4.41 1.56
N PHE A 58 -2.83 4.43 1.12
CA PHE A 58 -1.89 3.30 1.21
C PHE A 58 -0.56 3.67 1.86
N SER A 59 -0.60 4.41 2.96
CA SER A 59 0.61 4.83 3.68
C SER A 59 0.41 4.99 5.17
N GLN A 60 1.47 5.40 5.88
CA GLN A 60 1.37 5.80 7.28
C GLN A 60 0.48 7.05 7.47
N GLN A 61 0.36 7.90 6.45
CA GLN A 61 -0.57 9.03 6.47
C GLN A 61 -2.01 8.52 6.53
N ALA A 62 -2.34 7.48 5.72
CA ALA A 62 -3.65 6.82 5.76
C ALA A 62 -3.98 6.28 7.16
N VAL A 63 -3.04 5.54 7.77
CA VAL A 63 -3.23 5.02 9.13
C VAL A 63 -3.47 6.17 10.12
N ASN A 64 -2.72 7.27 10.00
CA ASN A 64 -2.83 8.41 10.90
C ASN A 64 -4.22 9.05 10.85
N TRP A 65 -4.66 9.50 9.68
CA TRP A 65 -5.94 10.23 9.60
C TRP A 65 -7.14 9.31 9.88
N LEU A 66 -7.07 8.04 9.47
CA LEU A 66 -8.10 7.05 9.80
C LEU A 66 -8.16 6.77 11.31
N ALA A 67 -7.00 6.64 11.96
CA ALA A 67 -6.95 6.44 13.40
C ALA A 67 -7.57 7.63 14.15
N GLU A 68 -7.25 8.87 13.76
CA GLU A 68 -7.86 10.07 14.33
C GLU A 68 -9.38 10.11 14.08
N LYS A 69 -9.81 9.79 12.86
CA LYS A 69 -11.23 9.65 12.49
C LYS A 69 -11.97 8.65 13.37
N TYR A 70 -11.33 7.54 13.72
CA TYR A 70 -11.94 6.50 14.56
C TYR A 70 -11.67 6.70 16.06
N GLY A 71 -11.11 7.85 16.47
CA GLY A 71 -11.05 8.30 17.85
C GLY A 71 -9.75 7.96 18.58
N PHE A 72 -8.65 7.68 17.86
CA PHE A 72 -7.32 7.77 18.44
C PHE A 72 -6.95 9.23 18.65
N LYS A 73 -6.18 9.48 19.68
CA LYS A 73 -5.62 10.80 19.97
C LYS A 73 -4.10 10.68 20.11
N PHE A 74 -3.36 11.44 19.33
CA PHE A 74 -1.91 11.44 19.36
C PHE A 74 -1.35 12.76 19.86
N PRO A 75 -0.28 12.76 20.68
CA PRO A 75 0.47 13.97 20.97
C PRO A 75 0.94 14.65 19.68
N LYS A 76 0.90 15.98 19.61
CA LYS A 76 1.30 16.73 18.41
C LYS A 76 2.73 16.43 17.96
N ALA A 77 3.64 16.20 18.91
CA ALA A 77 5.04 15.88 18.63
C ALA A 77 5.27 14.44 18.13
N MET A 78 4.27 13.54 18.23
CA MET A 78 4.41 12.14 17.84
C MET A 78 4.45 12.01 16.33
N LYS A 79 5.53 11.43 15.80
CA LYS A 79 5.75 11.24 14.36
C LYS A 79 4.92 10.09 13.79
N LEU A 80 4.65 10.11 12.48
CA LEU A 80 3.85 9.08 11.79
C LEU A 80 4.30 7.63 12.07
N PRO A 81 5.60 7.29 12.06
CA PRO A 81 6.03 5.93 12.37
C PRO A 81 5.70 5.48 13.80
N GLU A 82 5.67 6.41 14.75
CA GLU A 82 5.32 6.13 16.15
C GLU A 82 3.81 5.94 16.30
N ARG A 83 3.00 6.78 15.61
CA ARG A 83 1.55 6.63 15.56
C ARG A 83 1.15 5.29 14.95
N LEU A 84 1.80 4.87 13.85
CA LEU A 84 1.61 3.55 13.26
C LEU A 84 1.84 2.45 14.30
N LYS A 85 2.94 2.49 15.05
CA LYS A 85 3.22 1.48 16.10
C LYS A 85 2.14 1.43 17.17
N VAL A 86 1.57 2.59 17.56
CA VAL A 86 0.46 2.63 18.53
C VAL A 86 -0.77 1.92 17.96
N VAL A 87 -1.13 2.18 16.70
CA VAL A 87 -2.28 1.55 16.05
C VAL A 87 -2.05 0.05 15.85
N GLN A 88 -0.84 -0.36 15.46
CA GLN A 88 -0.47 -1.78 15.34
C GLN A 88 -0.57 -2.49 16.69
N ALA A 89 -0.03 -1.91 17.75
CA ALA A 89 -0.12 -2.48 19.09
C ALA A 89 -1.57 -2.56 19.62
N ALA A 90 -2.43 -1.62 19.24
CA ALA A 90 -3.85 -1.68 19.54
C ALA A 90 -4.54 -2.80 18.74
N MET A 91 -4.18 -2.99 17.48
CA MET A 91 -4.70 -4.07 16.62
C MET A 91 -4.36 -5.45 17.19
N GLU A 92 -3.13 -5.68 17.64
CA GLU A 92 -2.70 -6.93 18.29
C GLU A 92 -3.49 -7.24 19.58
N LYS A 93 -4.05 -6.20 20.22
CA LYS A 93 -4.94 -6.33 21.40
C LYS A 93 -6.41 -6.47 21.06
N GLY A 94 -6.77 -6.51 19.78
CA GLY A 94 -8.16 -6.61 19.33
C GLY A 94 -8.97 -5.32 19.44
N ASP A 95 -8.32 -4.15 19.44
CA ASP A 95 -9.02 -2.85 19.52
C ASP A 95 -9.89 -2.63 18.28
N ALA A 96 -11.18 -2.43 18.49
CA ALA A 96 -12.16 -2.26 17.41
C ALA A 96 -11.94 -0.99 16.57
N LYS A 97 -11.29 0.04 17.12
CA LYS A 97 -10.96 1.25 16.36
C LYS A 97 -9.78 1.00 15.43
N ALA A 98 -8.76 0.27 15.91
CA ALA A 98 -7.64 -0.15 15.08
C ALA A 98 -8.12 -1.07 13.95
N LEU A 99 -9.02 -2.02 14.22
CA LEU A 99 -9.64 -2.85 13.19
C LEU A 99 -10.29 -2.02 12.09
N LYS A 100 -11.06 -0.98 12.43
CA LYS A 100 -11.70 -0.08 11.46
C LYS A 100 -10.70 0.62 10.54
N VAL A 101 -9.51 0.96 11.04
CA VAL A 101 -8.44 1.57 10.24
C VAL A 101 -8.00 0.61 9.13
N TYR A 102 -7.64 -0.62 9.47
CA TYR A 102 -7.14 -1.60 8.52
C TYR A 102 -8.21 -2.10 7.55
N VAL A 103 -9.44 -2.29 8.03
CA VAL A 103 -10.61 -2.58 7.16
C VAL A 103 -10.83 -1.48 6.14
N GLN A 104 -10.71 -0.19 6.52
CA GLN A 104 -10.89 0.90 5.55
C GLN A 104 -9.78 0.93 4.50
N ILE A 105 -8.53 0.65 4.87
CA ILE A 105 -7.41 0.53 3.92
C ILE A 105 -7.66 -0.64 2.96
N GLY A 106 -8.15 -1.78 3.45
CA GLY A 106 -8.52 -2.93 2.62
C GLY A 106 -9.64 -2.61 1.62
N ARG A 107 -10.61 -1.80 2.03
CA ARG A 107 -11.67 -1.30 1.12
C ARG A 107 -11.12 -0.41 0.03
N PHE A 108 -10.25 0.53 0.37
CA PHE A 108 -9.56 1.36 -0.63
C PHE A 108 -8.80 0.50 -1.63
N LEU A 109 -8.11 -0.53 -1.15
CA LEU A 109 -7.36 -1.44 -2.01
C LEU A 109 -8.27 -2.17 -3.01
N ALA A 110 -9.41 -2.71 -2.56
CA ALA A 110 -10.36 -3.38 -3.43
C ALA A 110 -10.90 -2.45 -4.54
N HIS A 111 -11.22 -1.20 -4.19
CA HIS A 111 -11.67 -0.22 -5.18
C HIS A 111 -10.55 0.24 -6.12
N ALA A 112 -9.29 0.29 -5.66
CA ALA A 112 -8.17 0.70 -6.48
C ALA A 112 -7.77 -0.35 -7.54
N ILE A 113 -8.03 -1.63 -7.30
CA ILE A 113 -7.61 -2.72 -8.18
C ILE A 113 -8.15 -2.59 -9.61
N PRO A 114 -9.47 -2.45 -9.87
CA PRO A 114 -9.97 -2.24 -11.21
C PRO A 114 -9.39 -0.99 -11.87
N TRP A 115 -9.33 0.10 -11.11
CA TRP A 115 -8.80 1.38 -11.55
C TRP A 115 -7.33 1.32 -11.95
N TYR A 116 -6.49 0.67 -11.15
CA TYR A 116 -5.07 0.51 -11.46
C TYR A 116 -4.83 -0.42 -12.66
N ASN A 117 -5.71 -1.39 -12.88
CA ASN A 117 -5.59 -2.31 -14.01
C ASN A 117 -5.87 -1.64 -15.37
N GLU A 118 -6.55 -0.49 -15.41
CA GLU A 118 -6.69 0.31 -16.63
C GLU A 118 -5.33 0.85 -17.15
N PHE A 119 -4.34 0.98 -16.25
CA PHE A 119 -3.02 1.53 -16.60
C PHE A 119 -1.91 0.49 -16.61
N TYR A 120 -2.08 -0.60 -15.85
CA TYR A 120 -1.07 -1.65 -15.67
C TYR A 120 -1.69 -3.00 -15.94
N ASP A 121 -1.16 -3.72 -16.91
CA ASP A 121 -1.59 -5.09 -17.23
C ASP A 121 -0.96 -6.06 -16.22
N TYR A 122 -1.67 -6.31 -15.09
CA TYR A 122 -1.23 -7.21 -14.03
C TYR A 122 -2.30 -8.24 -13.66
N GLU A 123 -1.87 -9.43 -13.30
CA GLU A 123 -2.69 -10.51 -12.75
C GLU A 123 -2.41 -10.71 -11.25
N ASN A 124 -1.41 -10.01 -10.71
CA ASN A 124 -0.95 -10.18 -9.35
C ASN A 124 -0.68 -8.83 -8.70
N MET A 125 -1.26 -8.61 -7.53
CA MET A 125 -0.98 -7.45 -6.71
C MET A 125 -0.23 -7.87 -5.44
N MET A 126 0.98 -7.37 -5.27
CA MET A 126 1.79 -7.62 -4.09
C MET A 126 1.73 -6.41 -3.15
N ILE A 127 1.18 -6.57 -1.95
CA ILE A 127 1.19 -5.51 -0.94
C ILE A 127 2.32 -5.75 0.07
N LEU A 128 3.04 -4.70 0.41
CA LEU A 128 4.17 -4.76 1.33
C LEU A 128 4.37 -3.43 2.07
N GLY A 129 5.35 -3.36 2.94
CA GLY A 129 5.69 -2.14 3.67
C GLY A 129 5.35 -2.21 5.15
N ARG A 130 5.62 -1.11 5.87
CA ARG A 130 5.44 -1.09 7.33
C ARG A 130 3.97 -1.14 7.76
N VAL A 131 3.07 -0.60 6.96
CA VAL A 131 1.63 -0.61 7.23
C VAL A 131 1.07 -2.03 7.18
N THR A 132 1.60 -2.89 6.30
CA THR A 132 1.17 -4.28 6.16
C THR A 132 1.89 -5.25 7.11
N SER A 133 2.64 -4.76 8.09
CA SER A 133 3.30 -5.62 9.07
C SER A 133 2.34 -6.05 10.17
N GLY A 134 2.42 -7.32 10.58
CA GLY A 134 1.58 -7.91 11.63
C GLY A 134 0.12 -8.09 11.19
N LEU A 135 -0.76 -8.25 12.16
CA LEU A 135 -2.19 -8.55 11.97
C LEU A 135 -2.92 -7.51 11.09
N GLY A 136 -2.47 -6.25 11.12
CA GLY A 136 -3.05 -5.20 10.28
C GLY A 136 -2.96 -5.50 8.78
N GLY A 137 -1.84 -6.08 8.33
CA GLY A 137 -1.65 -6.49 6.94
C GLY A 137 -2.58 -7.63 6.53
N GLU A 138 -2.79 -8.59 7.41
CA GLU A 138 -3.73 -9.69 7.20
C GLU A 138 -5.17 -9.17 7.04
N ILE A 139 -5.60 -8.24 7.88
CA ILE A 139 -6.92 -7.60 7.80
C ILE A 139 -7.08 -6.81 6.49
N ILE A 140 -6.06 -6.08 6.05
CA ILE A 140 -6.09 -5.39 4.74
C ILE A 140 -6.33 -6.40 3.62
N LEU A 141 -5.54 -7.49 3.60
CA LEU A 141 -5.59 -8.51 2.56
C LEU A 141 -6.95 -9.23 2.53
N GLU A 142 -7.41 -9.69 3.69
CA GLU A 142 -8.70 -10.38 3.82
C GLU A 142 -9.87 -9.48 3.44
N THR A 143 -9.86 -8.23 3.89
CA THR A 143 -10.91 -7.26 3.55
C THR A 143 -10.94 -6.98 2.04
N ALA A 144 -9.78 -6.78 1.42
CA ALA A 144 -9.69 -6.54 -0.02
C ALA A 144 -10.22 -7.73 -0.82
N LYS A 145 -9.82 -8.96 -0.48
CA LYS A 145 -10.30 -10.18 -1.14
C LYS A 145 -11.80 -10.38 -0.97
N ALA A 146 -12.31 -10.23 0.26
CA ALA A 146 -13.74 -10.37 0.52
C ALA A 146 -14.56 -9.34 -0.28
N MET A 147 -14.08 -8.10 -0.35
CA MET A 147 -14.77 -7.04 -1.08
C MET A 147 -14.70 -7.22 -2.60
N LEU A 148 -13.56 -7.69 -3.14
CA LEU A 148 -13.48 -8.05 -4.56
C LEU A 148 -14.51 -9.12 -4.91
N LYS A 149 -14.56 -10.19 -4.14
CA LYS A 149 -15.52 -11.29 -4.35
C LYS A 149 -16.98 -10.84 -4.32
N ASP A 150 -17.31 -9.89 -3.44
CA ASP A 150 -18.69 -9.41 -3.25
C ASP A 150 -19.08 -8.32 -4.25
N VAL A 151 -18.19 -7.38 -4.53
CA VAL A 151 -18.48 -6.16 -5.31
C VAL A 151 -17.95 -6.22 -6.74
N TYR A 152 -16.85 -6.93 -6.95
CA TYR A 152 -16.13 -6.99 -8.23
C TYR A 152 -15.72 -8.43 -8.57
N PRO A 153 -16.67 -9.38 -8.70
CA PRO A 153 -16.36 -10.80 -8.86
C PRO A 153 -15.49 -11.11 -10.09
N GLU A 154 -15.60 -10.34 -11.17
CA GLU A 154 -14.77 -10.47 -12.36
C GLU A 154 -13.29 -10.15 -12.08
N TRP A 155 -13.02 -9.32 -11.06
CA TRP A 155 -11.67 -8.96 -10.64
C TRP A 155 -11.12 -9.93 -9.61
N ASP A 156 -11.96 -10.54 -8.78
CA ASP A 156 -11.58 -11.61 -7.85
C ASP A 156 -11.03 -12.82 -8.60
N GLU A 157 -11.64 -13.18 -9.74
CA GLU A 157 -11.17 -14.26 -10.61
C GLU A 157 -9.86 -13.91 -11.35
N LYS A 158 -9.65 -12.63 -11.66
CA LYS A 158 -8.53 -12.15 -12.50
C LYS A 158 -7.28 -11.84 -11.69
N ILE A 159 -7.41 -11.27 -10.49
CA ILE A 159 -6.31 -10.69 -9.73
C ILE A 159 -6.05 -11.46 -8.43
N ASP A 160 -4.84 -12.01 -8.28
CA ASP A 160 -4.38 -12.57 -7.00
C ASP A 160 -3.69 -11.48 -6.16
N ILE A 161 -4.24 -11.19 -4.98
CA ILE A 161 -3.62 -10.27 -4.02
C ILE A 161 -2.87 -11.07 -3.00
N PHE A 162 -1.61 -10.70 -2.73
CA PHE A 162 -0.77 -11.41 -1.76
C PHE A 162 0.22 -10.50 -1.04
N MET A 163 0.72 -10.99 0.09
CA MET A 163 1.87 -10.41 0.77
C MET A 163 3.09 -11.34 0.58
N PRO A 164 4.28 -10.77 0.35
CA PRO A 164 5.50 -11.60 0.30
C PRO A 164 5.79 -12.16 1.69
N ASP A 165 6.28 -13.39 1.76
CA ASP A 165 6.81 -13.94 2.99
C ASP A 165 8.07 -13.19 3.44
N GLU A 166 8.51 -13.43 4.69
CA GLU A 166 9.65 -12.72 5.26
C GLU A 166 10.96 -13.03 4.51
N LYS A 167 11.10 -14.26 4.01
CA LYS A 167 12.26 -14.70 3.22
C LYS A 167 12.31 -13.98 1.88
N ALA A 168 11.18 -13.85 1.17
CA ALA A 168 11.07 -13.13 -0.08
C ALA A 168 11.35 -11.63 0.10
N ARG A 169 10.91 -11.02 1.21
CA ARG A 169 11.22 -9.61 1.54
C ARG A 169 12.73 -9.40 1.70
N ARG A 170 13.41 -10.26 2.45
CA ARG A 170 14.87 -10.17 2.66
C ARG A 170 15.65 -10.39 1.38
N LEU A 171 15.25 -11.39 0.59
CA LEU A 171 15.90 -11.68 -0.69
C LEU A 171 15.73 -10.51 -1.67
N GLY A 172 14.53 -9.94 -1.80
CA GLY A 172 14.27 -8.79 -2.67
C GLY A 172 15.12 -7.57 -2.32
N GLN A 173 15.29 -7.27 -1.05
CA GLN A 173 16.18 -6.19 -0.59
C GLN A 173 17.64 -6.46 -0.92
N SER A 174 18.10 -7.70 -0.76
CA SER A 174 19.49 -8.08 -1.07
C SER A 174 19.77 -8.01 -2.58
N VAL A 175 18.82 -8.47 -3.41
CA VAL A 175 18.95 -8.39 -4.88
C VAL A 175 18.94 -6.94 -5.35
N ALA A 176 18.05 -6.09 -4.82
CA ALA A 176 18.02 -4.68 -5.15
C ALA A 176 19.34 -3.96 -4.77
N ALA A 177 19.89 -4.27 -3.59
CA ALA A 177 21.16 -3.72 -3.15
C ALA A 177 22.34 -4.18 -4.03
N ALA A 178 22.32 -5.43 -4.49
CA ALA A 178 23.35 -5.98 -5.37
C ALA A 178 23.32 -5.40 -6.79
N GLN A 179 22.18 -4.85 -7.22
CA GLN A 179 22.00 -4.24 -8.55
C GLN A 179 22.31 -2.74 -8.59
N ILE A 180 22.70 -2.13 -7.47
CA ILE A 180 23.12 -0.72 -7.45
C ILE A 180 24.37 -0.57 -8.34
N PRO A 181 24.35 0.29 -9.39
CA PRO A 181 25.49 0.47 -10.27
C PRO A 181 26.71 0.96 -9.48
N VAL A 182 27.83 0.28 -9.62
CA VAL A 182 29.10 0.78 -9.10
C VAL A 182 29.51 2.00 -9.94
N ILE A 183 29.41 3.18 -9.37
CA ILE A 183 29.90 4.41 -10.01
C ILE A 183 31.41 4.30 -10.06
N ARG A 184 31.98 3.92 -11.23
CA ARG A 184 33.40 4.00 -11.46
C ARG A 184 33.78 5.48 -11.49
N LYS A 185 34.57 5.94 -10.51
CA LYS A 185 35.20 7.26 -10.57
C LYS A 185 36.02 7.30 -11.86
N GLY A 186 35.58 8.12 -12.82
CA GLY A 186 36.36 8.34 -14.03
C GLY A 186 37.78 8.84 -13.62
N HIS A 187 38.81 8.18 -14.11
CA HIS A 187 40.15 8.72 -14.04
C HIS A 187 40.16 10.03 -14.83
N LYS A 188 40.60 11.10 -14.14
CA LYS A 188 40.95 12.37 -14.77
C LYS A 188 42.24 12.17 -15.61
#